data_63d34c467a2c0388d807f0dabc27c0b3
#
_entry.id   63d34c467a2c0388d807f0dabc27c0b3
#
_cell.length_a   1.000
_cell.length_b   1.000
_cell.length_c   1.000
_cell.angle_alpha   90.00
_cell.angle_beta   90.00
_cell.angle_gamma   90.00
#
_symmetry.space_group_name_H-M   'P 1'
#
loop_
_entity.id
_entity.type
_entity.pdbx_description
1 polymer ?
#
loop_
_entity_poly.entity_id
_entity_poly.type
_entity_poly.pdbx_seq_one_letter_code
_entity_poly.pdbx_strand_id
1 'polypeptide(L)'
;MSERKSYHVMDATDRKPVEVAVGVLIERDAQGRETRFLLTSRPEGKVYAGYWEFPGGKLEAGETVEQALRRELHEEIGVTIGEAHPWQVEIMDYPHARVRLNFCKVYDWQGEFEMKEGQQMAWQTLPVEVVPVLPGTVPVLQWLAAEQGHAGMTHQDTPN
;
A
#
# COMPACT_ATOMS: atom_id res chain seq x y z
N MET A 1 26.21 30.43 -16.94
CA MET A 1 25.76 29.83 -16.68
C MET A 1 25.49 29.23 -16.71
N SER A 2 25.28 29.01 -16.47
CA SER A 2 24.86 28.27 -16.41
C SER A 2 24.04 27.80 -16.51
N GLU A 3 23.74 27.91 -16.73
CA GLU A 3 22.91 27.22 -16.70
C GLU A 3 22.71 26.25 -17.21
N ARG A 4 23.09 25.86 -17.39
CA ARG A 4 22.84 24.75 -17.62
C ARG A 4 22.18 24.14 -16.87
N LYS A 5 22.04 24.36 -16.35
CA LYS A 5 21.44 23.81 -15.68
C LYS A 5 20.38 23.72 -15.57
N SER A 6 20.10 24.24 -15.78
CA SER A 6 19.07 24.01 -15.44
C SER A 6 18.25 23.22 -16.03
N TYR A 7 18.07 23.22 -16.87
CA TYR A 7 17.36 22.29 -17.38
C TYR A 7 17.85 21.18 -16.99
N HIS A 8 18.62 21.72 -16.66
CA HIS A 8 19.14 20.63 -16.39
C HIS A 8 18.32 19.77 -15.59
N VAL A 9 18.64 18.69 -15.59
CA VAL A 9 17.90 17.66 -15.03
C VAL A 9 17.70 17.92 -13.57
N MET A 10 16.44 18.05 -13.19
CA MET A 10 16.10 18.10 -11.80
C MET A 10 16.41 16.75 -11.20
N ASP A 11 17.19 16.73 -10.14
CA ASP A 11 17.45 15.53 -9.40
C ASP A 11 16.15 14.94 -8.90
N ALA A 12 16.05 13.62 -8.82
CA ALA A 12 14.86 12.98 -8.29
C ALA A 12 14.51 13.49 -6.89
N THR A 13 15.53 13.80 -6.08
CA THR A 13 15.31 14.30 -4.72
C THR A 13 14.72 15.70 -4.70
N ASP A 14 14.79 16.43 -5.80
CA ASP A 14 14.24 17.77 -5.89
C ASP A 14 12.81 17.79 -6.44
N ARG A 15 12.31 16.67 -6.88
CA ARG A 15 10.98 16.62 -7.46
C ARG A 15 9.91 16.58 -6.38
N LYS A 16 8.79 17.28 -6.66
CA LYS A 16 7.63 17.22 -5.77
C LYS A 16 7.06 15.81 -5.85
N PRO A 17 6.84 15.16 -4.70
CA PRO A 17 6.35 13.80 -4.73
C PRO A 17 4.89 13.68 -5.13
N VAL A 18 4.58 12.59 -5.81
CA VAL A 18 3.21 12.16 -6.02
C VAL A 18 2.78 11.48 -4.72
N GLU A 19 1.67 11.94 -4.14
CA GLU A 19 1.18 11.40 -2.88
C GLU A 19 0.27 10.22 -3.13
N VAL A 20 0.49 9.15 -2.40
CA VAL A 20 -0.31 7.92 -2.51
C VAL A 20 -0.74 7.51 -1.10
N ALA A 21 -2.02 7.17 -0.94
CA ALA A 21 -2.55 6.65 0.32
C ALA A 21 -2.66 5.14 0.20
N VAL A 22 -2.14 4.42 1.20
CA VAL A 22 -2.16 2.96 1.21
C VAL A 22 -2.79 2.48 2.51
N GLY A 23 -3.74 1.55 2.42
CA GLY A 23 -4.47 1.05 3.57
C GLY A 23 -4.00 -0.33 3.97
N VAL A 24 -3.61 -0.45 5.24
CA VAL A 24 -3.29 -1.74 5.84
C VAL A 24 -4.49 -2.08 6.73
N LEU A 25 -5.43 -2.81 6.18
CA LEU A 25 -6.63 -3.23 6.91
C LEU A 25 -6.27 -4.44 7.75
N ILE A 26 -6.51 -4.33 9.05
CA ILE A 26 -6.03 -5.32 10.01
C ILE A 26 -7.19 -5.74 10.90
N GLU A 27 -7.36 -7.06 11.05
CA GLU A 27 -8.25 -7.62 12.05
C GLU A 27 -7.51 -7.78 13.38
N ARG A 28 -8.23 -7.55 14.48
CA ARG A 28 -7.68 -7.69 15.83
C ARG A 28 -8.52 -8.72 16.61
N ASP A 29 -7.86 -9.40 17.53
CA ASP A 29 -8.56 -10.32 18.41
C ASP A 29 -9.22 -9.56 19.58
N ALA A 30 -9.84 -10.31 20.48
CA ALA A 30 -10.56 -9.71 21.60
C ALA A 30 -9.64 -8.94 22.54
N GLN A 31 -8.34 -9.22 22.53
CA GLN A 31 -7.35 -8.52 23.34
C GLN A 31 -6.71 -7.35 22.60
N GLY A 32 -7.20 -7.04 21.37
CA GLY A 32 -6.68 -5.95 20.60
C GLY A 32 -5.42 -6.25 19.83
N ARG A 33 -4.98 -7.50 19.78
CA ARG A 33 -3.77 -7.87 19.06
C ARG A 33 -4.10 -8.03 17.58
N GLU A 34 -3.18 -7.56 16.75
CA GLU A 34 -3.33 -7.69 15.30
C GLU A 34 -3.17 -9.13 14.89
N THR A 35 -4.15 -9.65 14.13
CA THR A 35 -4.14 -11.06 13.76
C THR A 35 -3.86 -11.28 12.29
N ARG A 36 -4.51 -10.53 11.41
CA ARG A 36 -4.24 -10.70 9.98
C ARG A 36 -4.54 -9.40 9.26
N PHE A 37 -3.96 -9.30 8.06
CA PHE A 37 -4.09 -8.10 7.24
C PHE A 37 -4.52 -8.47 5.82
N LEU A 38 -5.07 -7.49 5.10
CA LEU A 38 -5.65 -7.70 3.78
C LEU A 38 -4.66 -7.32 2.69
N LEU A 39 -4.45 -8.25 1.75
CA LEU A 39 -3.76 -7.97 0.50
C LEU A 39 -4.73 -8.15 -0.66
N THR A 40 -4.51 -7.39 -1.73
CA THR A 40 -5.27 -7.54 -2.96
C THR A 40 -4.30 -7.72 -4.12
N SER A 41 -4.74 -8.42 -5.16
CA SER A 41 -3.90 -8.59 -6.35
C SER A 41 -4.16 -7.44 -7.32
N ARG A 42 -3.14 -7.07 -8.09
CA ARG A 42 -3.30 -6.05 -9.11
C ARG A 42 -4.13 -6.63 -10.26
N PRO A 43 -5.14 -5.88 -10.73
CA PRO A 43 -6.04 -6.43 -11.76
C PRO A 43 -5.35 -6.55 -13.11
N GLU A 44 -5.98 -7.31 -13.99
CA GLU A 44 -5.49 -7.46 -15.36
C GLU A 44 -5.46 -6.11 -16.05
N GLY A 45 -4.49 -5.94 -16.94
CA GLY A 45 -4.32 -4.69 -17.67
C GLY A 45 -3.43 -3.69 -16.98
N LYS A 46 -3.08 -3.94 -15.73
CA LYS A 46 -2.14 -3.09 -14.99
C LYS A 46 -0.74 -3.66 -15.07
N VAL A 47 0.24 -2.78 -14.89
CA VAL A 47 1.62 -3.23 -14.73
C VAL A 47 1.67 -4.12 -13.49
N TYR A 48 2.42 -5.22 -13.59
CA TYR A 48 2.51 -6.22 -12.51
C TYR A 48 1.17 -6.86 -12.18
N ALA A 49 0.30 -7.07 -13.18
CA ALA A 49 -0.97 -7.77 -12.96
C ALA A 49 -0.73 -9.08 -12.22
N GLY A 50 -1.57 -9.37 -11.24
CA GLY A 50 -1.46 -10.59 -10.43
C GLY A 50 -0.54 -10.49 -9.24
N TYR A 51 0.28 -9.44 -9.14
CA TYR A 51 1.12 -9.22 -7.97
C TYR A 51 0.26 -8.70 -6.82
N TRP A 52 0.65 -9.07 -5.59
CA TRP A 52 -0.14 -8.76 -4.39
C TRP A 52 0.41 -7.54 -3.68
N GLU A 53 -0.50 -6.70 -3.20
CA GLU A 53 -0.17 -5.41 -2.61
C GLU A 53 -1.21 -5.02 -1.59
N PHE A 54 -0.92 -3.96 -0.83
CA PHE A 54 -1.93 -3.33 0.02
C PHE A 54 -2.74 -2.37 -0.85
N PRO A 55 -4.07 -2.29 -0.65
CA PRO A 55 -4.91 -1.44 -1.49
C PRO A 55 -4.73 0.04 -1.20
N GLY A 56 -4.98 0.87 -2.19
CA GLY A 56 -4.89 2.31 -2.06
C GLY A 56 -4.76 2.98 -3.41
N GLY A 57 -4.41 4.25 -3.41
CA GLY A 57 -4.24 4.99 -4.65
C GLY A 57 -3.79 6.42 -4.44
N LYS A 58 -3.68 7.15 -5.53
CA LYS A 58 -3.17 8.51 -5.54
C LYS A 58 -4.17 9.49 -4.93
N LEU A 59 -3.65 10.49 -4.25
CA LEU A 59 -4.48 11.61 -3.80
C LEU A 59 -4.91 12.44 -5.00
N GLU A 60 -6.16 12.88 -4.97
CA GLU A 60 -6.64 13.89 -5.91
C GLU A 60 -6.39 15.26 -5.32
N ALA A 61 -6.47 16.29 -6.17
CA ALA A 61 -6.21 17.65 -5.75
C ALA A 61 -7.10 18.00 -4.56
N GLY A 62 -6.49 18.54 -3.50
CA GLY A 62 -7.21 18.97 -2.33
C GLY A 62 -7.56 17.89 -1.32
N GLU A 63 -7.25 16.63 -1.63
CA GLU A 63 -7.54 15.57 -0.67
C GLU A 63 -6.45 15.45 0.38
N THR A 64 -6.86 15.10 1.59
CA THR A 64 -5.93 14.60 2.60
C THR A 64 -5.69 13.12 2.34
N VAL A 65 -4.67 12.57 3.01
CA VAL A 65 -4.39 11.13 2.91
C VAL A 65 -5.61 10.32 3.34
N GLU A 66 -6.25 10.70 4.43
CA GLU A 66 -7.41 9.96 4.92
C GLU A 66 -8.57 10.04 3.93
N GLN A 67 -8.81 11.20 3.34
CA GLN A 67 -9.88 11.35 2.37
C GLN A 67 -9.64 10.49 1.13
N ALA A 68 -8.40 10.50 0.65
CA ALA A 68 -8.03 9.69 -0.51
C ALA A 68 -8.18 8.20 -0.21
N LEU A 69 -7.72 7.78 0.97
CA LEU A 69 -7.81 6.38 1.34
C LEU A 69 -9.26 5.93 1.42
N ARG A 70 -10.12 6.74 2.04
CA ARG A 70 -11.54 6.43 2.15
C ARG A 70 -12.18 6.28 0.78
N ARG A 71 -11.88 7.20 -0.13
CA ARG A 71 -12.40 7.16 -1.49
C ARG A 71 -11.89 5.94 -2.25
N GLU A 72 -10.57 5.73 -2.22
CA GLU A 72 -9.96 4.64 -2.98
C GLU A 72 -10.46 3.27 -2.51
N LEU A 73 -10.54 3.05 -1.21
CA LEU A 73 -10.97 1.75 -0.72
C LEU A 73 -12.46 1.51 -1.01
N HIS A 74 -13.26 2.58 -0.99
CA HIS A 74 -14.65 2.44 -1.38
C HIS A 74 -14.77 2.09 -2.86
N GLU A 75 -13.97 2.75 -3.71
CA GLU A 75 -14.02 2.52 -5.15
C GLU A 75 -13.49 1.14 -5.53
N GLU A 76 -12.42 0.68 -4.87
CA GLU A 76 -11.74 -0.54 -5.28
C GLU A 76 -12.30 -1.78 -4.64
N ILE A 77 -12.62 -1.72 -3.36
CA ILE A 77 -13.01 -2.92 -2.61
C ILE A 77 -14.35 -2.79 -1.86
N GLY A 78 -15.05 -1.68 -2.03
CA GLY A 78 -16.45 -1.57 -1.64
C GLY A 78 -16.72 -1.29 -0.18
N VAL A 79 -15.71 -1.07 0.65
CA VAL A 79 -15.92 -0.83 2.08
C VAL A 79 -15.77 0.64 2.43
N THR A 80 -16.47 1.05 3.48
CA THR A 80 -16.34 2.37 4.05
C THR A 80 -15.51 2.25 5.30
N ILE A 81 -14.28 2.78 5.26
CA ILE A 81 -13.36 2.62 6.39
C ILE A 81 -13.72 3.58 7.51
N GLY A 82 -13.40 3.18 8.74
CA GLY A 82 -13.45 4.05 9.89
C GLY A 82 -12.21 4.92 9.95
N GLU A 83 -11.64 5.05 11.14
CA GLU A 83 -10.47 5.90 11.32
C GLU A 83 -9.25 5.30 10.62
N ALA A 84 -8.49 6.15 9.91
CA ALA A 84 -7.23 5.76 9.31
C ALA A 84 -6.11 6.27 10.22
N HIS A 85 -5.28 5.35 10.72
CA HIS A 85 -4.22 5.68 11.66
C HIS A 85 -2.90 5.82 10.90
N PRO A 86 -2.36 7.02 10.75
CA PRO A 86 -1.05 7.19 10.10
C PRO A 86 -0.01 6.31 10.77
N TRP A 87 0.78 5.61 9.96
CA TRP A 87 1.71 4.62 10.48
C TRP A 87 3.12 4.81 9.95
N GLN A 88 3.30 4.71 8.64
CA GLN A 88 4.62 4.79 8.02
C GLN A 88 4.56 5.64 6.76
N VAL A 89 5.69 6.22 6.39
CA VAL A 89 5.85 6.95 5.14
C VAL A 89 7.11 6.42 4.46
N GLU A 90 7.00 6.12 3.18
CA GLU A 90 8.12 5.66 2.39
C GLU A 90 8.21 6.51 1.12
N ILE A 91 9.41 7.04 0.84
CA ILE A 91 9.62 7.82 -0.37
C ILE A 91 10.40 6.97 -1.35
N MET A 92 9.89 6.84 -2.56
CA MET A 92 10.51 6.06 -3.61
C MET A 92 10.79 6.96 -4.81
N ASP A 93 12.04 6.97 -5.26
CA ASP A 93 12.44 7.76 -6.41
C ASP A 93 12.57 6.86 -7.62
N TYR A 94 11.69 7.08 -8.59
CA TYR A 94 11.73 6.42 -9.89
C TYR A 94 12.28 7.38 -10.92
N PRO A 95 12.77 6.89 -12.05
CA PRO A 95 13.23 7.81 -13.10
C PRO A 95 12.16 8.81 -13.54
N HIS A 96 10.89 8.41 -13.51
CA HIS A 96 9.80 9.25 -14.01
C HIS A 96 9.10 10.06 -12.91
N ALA A 97 9.28 9.71 -11.63
CA ALA A 97 8.55 10.39 -10.56
C ALA A 97 9.12 10.04 -9.20
N ARG A 98 8.97 10.97 -8.27
CA ARG A 98 9.13 10.70 -6.85
C ARG A 98 7.76 10.41 -6.27
N VAL A 99 7.64 9.34 -5.50
CA VAL A 99 6.36 8.91 -4.93
C VAL A 99 6.50 8.86 -3.41
N ARG A 100 5.54 9.47 -2.71
CA ARG A 100 5.45 9.33 -1.26
C ARG A 100 4.29 8.41 -0.94
N LEU A 101 4.60 7.27 -0.36
CA LEU A 101 3.60 6.29 0.05
C LEU A 101 3.26 6.55 1.51
N ASN A 102 2.01 6.86 1.77
CA ASN A 102 1.50 7.14 3.11
C ASN A 102 0.69 5.93 3.56
N PHE A 103 1.25 5.16 4.48
CA PHE A 103 0.62 3.93 4.97
C PHE A 103 -0.18 4.23 6.22
N CYS A 104 -1.45 3.82 6.22
CA CYS A 104 -2.34 3.96 7.36
C CYS A 104 -2.86 2.60 7.77
N LYS A 105 -2.88 2.33 9.07
CA LYS A 105 -3.55 1.13 9.59
C LYS A 105 -5.03 1.44 9.79
N VAL A 106 -5.88 0.49 9.41
CA VAL A 106 -7.32 0.62 9.51
C VAL A 106 -7.85 -0.62 10.19
N TYR A 107 -8.58 -0.44 11.29
CA TYR A 107 -9.09 -1.58 12.08
C TYR A 107 -10.61 -1.72 11.98
N ASP A 108 -11.29 -0.70 11.47
CA ASP A 108 -12.75 -0.69 11.43
C ASP A 108 -13.23 -0.31 10.04
N TRP A 109 -14.20 -1.05 9.54
CA TRP A 109 -14.84 -0.74 8.26
C TRP A 109 -16.25 -1.29 8.25
N GLN A 110 -17.07 -0.74 7.35
CA GLN A 110 -18.45 -1.18 7.16
C GLN A 110 -18.65 -1.61 5.72
N GLY A 111 -19.59 -2.51 5.52
CA GLY A 111 -19.91 -3.01 4.19
C GLY A 111 -19.23 -4.34 3.92
N GLU A 112 -19.56 -4.91 2.78
CA GLU A 112 -18.98 -6.17 2.36
C GLU A 112 -17.94 -5.94 1.28
N PHE A 113 -16.87 -6.71 1.35
CA PHE A 113 -15.82 -6.59 0.36
C PHE A 113 -16.35 -6.98 -1.01
N GLU A 114 -16.10 -6.10 -1.98
CA GLU A 114 -16.51 -6.33 -3.36
C GLU A 114 -15.35 -5.89 -4.24
N MET A 115 -14.73 -6.86 -4.90
CA MET A 115 -13.54 -6.59 -5.72
C MET A 115 -13.98 -5.99 -7.05
N LYS A 116 -14.11 -4.68 -7.07
CA LYS A 116 -14.79 -3.98 -8.17
C LYS A 116 -13.99 -3.93 -9.44
N GLU A 117 -12.69 -4.21 -9.37
CA GLU A 117 -11.82 -4.21 -10.55
C GLU A 117 -11.44 -5.61 -11.00
N GLY A 118 -12.09 -6.62 -10.46
CA GLY A 118 -11.78 -8.00 -10.81
C GLY A 118 -10.55 -8.55 -10.13
N GLN A 119 -9.97 -7.80 -9.20
CA GLN A 119 -8.81 -8.27 -8.44
C GLN A 119 -9.26 -9.31 -7.41
N GLN A 120 -8.29 -10.02 -6.87
CA GLN A 120 -8.54 -10.99 -5.80
C GLN A 120 -8.17 -10.37 -4.47
N MET A 121 -8.72 -10.91 -3.39
CA MET A 121 -8.35 -10.50 -2.04
C MET A 121 -7.93 -11.71 -1.21
N ALA A 122 -7.07 -11.49 -0.23
CA ALA A 122 -6.65 -12.55 0.67
C ALA A 122 -6.24 -11.96 2.01
N TRP A 123 -6.80 -12.54 3.09
CA TRP A 123 -6.35 -12.23 4.43
C TRP A 123 -5.10 -13.04 4.71
N GLN A 124 -4.07 -12.36 5.21
CA GLN A 124 -2.75 -12.97 5.37
C GLN A 124 -2.20 -12.75 6.76
N THR A 125 -1.34 -13.66 7.17
CA THR A 125 -0.47 -13.52 8.33
C THR A 125 0.96 -13.65 7.82
N LEU A 126 1.95 -13.45 8.72
CA LEU A 126 3.36 -13.60 8.34
C LEU A 126 3.81 -15.04 8.57
N PRO A 127 4.53 -15.64 7.64
CA PRO A 127 4.85 -15.12 6.30
C PRO A 127 3.64 -15.21 5.39
N VAL A 128 3.52 -14.28 4.46
CA VAL A 128 2.38 -14.32 3.55
C VAL A 128 2.53 -15.49 2.58
N GLU A 129 1.39 -16.05 2.20
CA GLU A 129 1.37 -17.24 1.34
C GLU A 129 1.11 -16.89 -0.12
N VAL A 130 0.49 -15.73 -0.37
CA VAL A 130 0.22 -15.32 -1.75
C VAL A 130 1.50 -14.90 -2.44
N VAL A 131 1.60 -15.18 -3.73
CA VAL A 131 2.78 -14.90 -4.53
C VAL A 131 2.35 -14.45 -5.93
N PRO A 132 3.15 -13.62 -6.59
CA PRO A 132 4.28 -12.87 -6.03
C PRO A 132 3.80 -11.60 -5.34
N VAL A 133 4.60 -11.09 -4.42
CA VAL A 133 4.27 -9.80 -3.82
C VAL A 133 4.95 -8.69 -4.60
N LEU A 134 4.25 -7.56 -4.70
CA LEU A 134 4.81 -6.39 -5.36
C LEU A 134 6.02 -5.90 -4.57
N PRO A 135 7.11 -5.46 -5.23
CA PRO A 135 8.30 -5.02 -4.49
C PRO A 135 8.02 -3.96 -3.43
N GLY A 136 7.10 -3.04 -3.70
CA GLY A 136 6.74 -2.02 -2.72
C GLY A 136 6.00 -2.55 -1.51
N THR A 137 5.52 -3.80 -1.55
CA THR A 137 4.87 -4.45 -0.43
C THR A 137 5.89 -4.98 0.58
N VAL A 138 7.10 -5.30 0.13
CA VAL A 138 8.10 -5.95 0.97
C VAL A 138 8.47 -5.14 2.20
N PRO A 139 8.78 -3.84 2.09
CA PRO A 139 9.10 -3.08 3.30
C PRO A 139 7.96 -3.09 4.34
N VAL A 140 6.72 -3.06 3.87
CA VAL A 140 5.56 -3.06 4.77
C VAL A 140 5.50 -4.36 5.56
N LEU A 141 5.75 -5.48 4.89
CA LEU A 141 5.77 -6.79 5.56
C LEU A 141 6.89 -6.83 6.59
N GLN A 142 8.03 -6.20 6.30
CA GLN A 142 9.15 -6.14 7.25
C GLN A 142 8.79 -5.29 8.47
N TRP A 143 8.07 -4.17 8.28
CA TRP A 143 7.62 -3.35 9.40
C TRP A 143 6.64 -4.13 10.29
N LEU A 144 5.71 -4.83 9.67
CA LEU A 144 4.76 -5.66 10.42
C LEU A 144 5.49 -6.76 11.19
N ALA A 145 6.47 -7.40 10.55
CA ALA A 145 7.24 -8.45 11.19
C ALA A 145 7.97 -7.91 12.43
N ALA A 146 8.57 -6.73 12.31
CA ALA A 146 9.28 -6.13 13.43
C ALA A 146 8.33 -5.86 14.59
N GLU A 147 7.15 -5.32 14.30
CA GLU A 147 6.17 -5.02 15.35
C GLU A 147 5.63 -6.27 16.01
N GLN A 148 5.47 -7.35 15.24
CA GLN A 148 4.89 -8.59 15.76
C GLN A 148 5.91 -9.55 16.35
N GLY A 149 7.20 -9.19 16.26
CA GLY A 149 8.26 -10.08 16.75
C GLY A 149 8.42 -11.31 15.88
N HIS A 150 8.07 -11.22 14.60
CA HIS A 150 8.18 -12.33 13.66
C HIS A 150 9.61 -12.45 13.16
N ALA A 151 10.20 -13.64 13.33
CA ALA A 151 11.52 -13.93 12.81
C ALA A 151 11.38 -14.81 11.57
N GLY A 152 12.32 -14.66 10.64
CA GLY A 152 12.31 -15.45 9.43
C GLY A 152 11.72 -14.69 8.26
N MET A 153 11.42 -15.43 7.20
CA MET A 153 10.94 -14.79 5.97
C MET A 153 9.56 -14.17 6.17
N THR A 154 9.32 -13.07 5.46
CA THR A 154 8.03 -12.40 5.48
C THR A 154 7.16 -12.82 4.30
N HIS A 155 7.77 -13.31 3.25
CA HIS A 155 7.08 -13.69 2.01
C HIS A 155 7.93 -14.68 1.24
N GLN A 156 7.34 -15.28 0.21
CA GLN A 156 8.06 -16.18 -0.68
C GLN A 156 8.41 -15.46 -1.96
N ASP A 157 9.49 -15.88 -2.58
CA ASP A 157 9.83 -15.39 -3.89
C ASP A 157 8.85 -15.93 -4.92
N THR A 158 8.97 -15.41 -6.16
CA THR A 158 8.14 -15.88 -7.25
C THR A 158 8.23 -17.39 -7.37
N PRO A 159 7.11 -18.09 -7.56
CA PRO A 159 7.13 -19.53 -7.67
C PRO A 159 7.98 -19.99 -8.84
N ASN A 160 8.65 -21.08 -8.64
CA ASN A 160 9.47 -21.68 -9.69
C ASN A 160 8.61 -22.46 -10.68
#